data_b0fe9c3b09cb867fbe027e0c6b042215
#
_entry.id   b0fe9c3b09cb867fbe027e0c6b042215
#
_cell.length_a   1.000
_cell.length_b   1.000
_cell.length_c   1.000
_cell.angle_alpha   90.00
_cell.angle_beta   90.00
_cell.angle_gamma   90.00
#
_symmetry.space_group_name_H-M   'P 1'
#
loop_
_entity.id
_entity.type
_entity.pdbx_description
1 polymer ?
#
loop_
_entity_poly.entity_id
_entity_poly.type
_entity_poly.pdbx_seq_one_letter_code
_entity_poly.pdbx_strand_id
1 'polypeptide(L)'
;MTESTTAARLTATSPRVSQKLFDVVDIAATVVFSIEGAAAAALAGFDLLGVLVVGFAVGLGGGVIRDILLGDLPPAAFRSPSRMISALVAALATFLAILAIPELSTESLVYLDAVGLALFAVTGAQKASEHGCNLLVVTIMGAITATGGGVIRDVLLNRDPYVLTASVYGTAALAGAFATGL
;
A
#
# COMPACT_ATOMS: atom_id res chain seq x y z
N MET A 1 -28.59 12.40 -35.99
CA MET A 1 -28.41 12.78 -34.59
C MET A 1 -28.43 11.55 -33.66
N THR A 2 -27.91 10.39 -34.07
CA THR A 2 -28.01 9.09 -33.39
C THR A 2 -26.70 8.31 -33.22
N GLU A 3 -25.57 8.84 -33.65
CA GLU A 3 -24.25 8.15 -33.53
C GLU A 3 -23.40 8.56 -32.31
N SER A 4 -23.69 9.66 -31.65
CA SER A 4 -22.87 10.14 -30.52
C SER A 4 -23.17 9.43 -29.18
N THR A 5 -24.31 8.70 -29.09
CA THR A 5 -24.75 8.06 -27.84
C THR A 5 -24.15 6.65 -27.64
N THR A 6 -23.67 6.02 -28.71
CA THR A 6 -23.14 4.63 -28.65
C THR A 6 -21.67 4.59 -28.20
N ALA A 7 -20.90 5.62 -28.52
CA ALA A 7 -19.46 5.67 -28.14
C ALA A 7 -19.23 5.89 -26.64
N ALA A 8 -20.16 6.56 -25.95
CA ALA A 8 -20.05 6.83 -24.51
C ALA A 8 -20.36 5.61 -23.61
N ARG A 9 -20.85 4.51 -24.16
CA ARG A 9 -21.20 3.30 -23.41
C ARG A 9 -20.07 2.27 -23.28
N LEU A 10 -18.97 2.44 -23.99
CA LEU A 10 -17.91 1.42 -24.09
C LEU A 10 -16.80 1.55 -23.01
N THR A 11 -16.84 2.56 -22.15
CA THR A 11 -15.82 2.76 -21.11
C THR A 11 -16.34 2.74 -19.67
N ALA A 12 -17.61 2.52 -19.44
CA ALA A 12 -18.15 2.38 -18.08
C ALA A 12 -17.95 0.94 -17.59
N THR A 13 -16.80 0.65 -17.03
CA THR A 13 -16.59 -0.54 -16.18
C THR A 13 -17.68 -0.53 -15.11
N SER A 14 -18.40 -1.66 -14.93
CA SER A 14 -19.49 -1.70 -13.95
C SER A 14 -18.96 -1.32 -12.56
N PRO A 15 -19.66 -0.51 -11.75
CA PRO A 15 -19.19 -0.07 -10.43
C PRO A 15 -18.72 -1.21 -9.52
N ARG A 16 -19.33 -2.40 -9.68
CA ARG A 16 -18.97 -3.61 -8.92
C ARG A 16 -17.64 -4.24 -9.35
N VAL A 17 -17.28 -4.14 -10.63
CA VAL A 17 -15.99 -4.67 -11.13
C VAL A 17 -14.86 -3.75 -10.69
N SER A 18 -15.08 -2.44 -10.75
CA SER A 18 -14.11 -1.43 -10.26
C SER A 18 -13.81 -1.63 -8.77
N GLN A 19 -14.86 -1.80 -7.94
CA GLN A 19 -14.67 -2.00 -6.49
C GLN A 19 -13.94 -3.31 -6.16
N LYS A 20 -14.27 -4.41 -6.83
CA LYS A 20 -13.56 -5.68 -6.63
C LYS A 20 -12.10 -5.60 -7.02
N LEU A 21 -11.79 -4.93 -8.12
CA LEU A 21 -10.42 -4.72 -8.56
C LEU A 21 -9.64 -3.88 -7.55
N PHE A 22 -10.26 -2.79 -7.07
CA PHE A 22 -9.68 -1.97 -5.98
C PHE A 22 -9.36 -2.83 -4.75
N ASP A 23 -10.32 -3.62 -4.27
CA ASP A 23 -10.12 -4.47 -3.09
C ASP A 23 -8.99 -5.48 -3.29
N VAL A 24 -8.88 -6.09 -4.46
CA VAL A 24 -7.80 -7.04 -4.79
C VAL A 24 -6.44 -6.33 -4.79
N VAL A 25 -6.33 -5.17 -5.44
CA VAL A 25 -5.07 -4.42 -5.51
C VAL A 25 -4.66 -3.90 -4.12
N ASP A 26 -5.61 -3.41 -3.33
CA ASP A 26 -5.39 -2.92 -1.97
C ASP A 26 -4.93 -4.04 -1.02
N ILE A 27 -5.52 -5.25 -1.13
CA ILE A 27 -5.07 -6.43 -0.38
C ILE A 27 -3.68 -6.88 -0.86
N ALA A 28 -3.43 -6.88 -2.17
CA ALA A 28 -2.11 -7.23 -2.71
C ALA A 28 -1.02 -6.27 -2.20
N ALA A 29 -1.29 -4.97 -2.19
CA ALA A 29 -0.40 -3.97 -1.61
C ALA A 29 -0.16 -4.23 -0.11
N THR A 30 -1.23 -4.53 0.63
CA THR A 30 -1.16 -4.89 2.06
C THR A 30 -0.23 -6.10 2.28
N VAL A 31 -0.39 -7.16 1.48
CA VAL A 31 0.44 -8.37 1.57
C VAL A 31 1.91 -8.05 1.29
N VAL A 32 2.20 -7.33 0.20
CA VAL A 32 3.57 -6.96 -0.18
C VAL A 32 4.25 -6.14 0.91
N PHE A 33 3.59 -5.12 1.43
CA PHE A 33 4.15 -4.31 2.52
C PHE A 33 4.24 -5.06 3.86
N SER A 34 3.32 -6.01 4.12
CA SER A 34 3.43 -6.87 5.31
C SER A 34 4.63 -7.80 5.23
N ILE A 35 4.91 -8.38 4.07
CA ILE A 35 6.11 -9.20 3.81
C ILE A 35 7.36 -8.34 4.03
N GLU A 36 7.38 -7.17 3.44
CA GLU A 36 8.53 -6.26 3.48
C GLU A 36 8.80 -5.78 4.92
N GLY A 37 7.76 -5.33 5.65
CA GLY A 37 7.87 -4.91 7.04
C GLY A 37 8.29 -6.05 7.98
N ALA A 38 7.72 -7.25 7.81
CA ALA A 38 8.08 -8.43 8.57
C ALA A 38 9.54 -8.86 8.31
N ALA A 39 9.97 -8.86 7.05
CA ALA A 39 11.34 -9.19 6.69
C ALA A 39 12.33 -8.17 7.28
N ALA A 40 12.03 -6.88 7.19
CA ALA A 40 12.86 -5.83 7.75
C ALA A 40 12.99 -5.95 9.29
N ALA A 41 11.90 -6.31 10.00
CA ALA A 41 11.90 -6.53 11.44
C ALA A 41 12.68 -7.79 11.83
N ALA A 42 12.50 -8.90 11.11
CA ALA A 42 13.23 -10.15 11.35
C ALA A 42 14.73 -9.98 11.15
N LEU A 43 15.16 -9.28 10.08
CA LEU A 43 16.56 -8.96 9.82
C LEU A 43 17.15 -7.97 10.86
N ALA A 44 16.29 -7.17 11.51
CA ALA A 44 16.69 -6.32 12.64
C ALA A 44 16.78 -7.08 13.98
N GLY A 45 16.49 -8.38 13.99
CA GLY A 45 16.58 -9.24 15.18
C GLY A 45 15.36 -9.21 16.09
N PHE A 46 14.20 -8.77 15.58
CA PHE A 46 12.95 -8.79 16.35
C PHE A 46 12.45 -10.24 16.51
N ASP A 47 11.80 -10.51 17.62
CA ASP A 47 11.12 -11.78 17.86
C ASP A 47 9.85 -11.93 17.01
N LEU A 48 9.19 -13.10 17.10
CA LEU A 48 7.97 -13.37 16.35
C LEU A 48 6.90 -12.29 16.57
N LEU A 49 6.67 -11.86 17.81
CA LEU A 49 5.66 -10.85 18.11
C LEU A 49 6.04 -9.51 17.46
N GLY A 50 7.29 -9.09 17.59
CA GLY A 50 7.80 -7.88 16.96
C GLY A 50 7.64 -7.91 15.43
N VAL A 51 7.98 -9.02 14.80
CA VAL A 51 7.82 -9.21 13.34
C VAL A 51 6.35 -9.13 12.93
N LEU A 52 5.44 -9.76 13.67
CA LEU A 52 4.00 -9.70 13.39
C LEU A 52 3.45 -8.27 13.55
N VAL A 53 3.85 -7.57 14.62
CA VAL A 53 3.41 -6.18 14.87
C VAL A 53 3.92 -5.24 13.78
N VAL A 54 5.19 -5.32 13.43
CA VAL A 54 5.77 -4.46 12.38
C VAL A 54 5.15 -4.78 11.02
N GLY A 55 5.09 -6.05 10.61
CA GLY A 55 4.48 -6.45 9.35
C GLY A 55 3.02 -6.02 9.24
N PHE A 56 2.24 -6.16 10.30
CA PHE A 56 0.85 -5.72 10.37
C PHE A 56 0.72 -4.19 10.25
N ALA A 57 1.52 -3.44 11.02
CA ALA A 57 1.48 -1.99 11.02
C ALA A 57 1.93 -1.41 9.67
N VAL A 58 2.96 -1.97 9.06
CA VAL A 58 3.48 -1.55 7.75
C VAL A 58 2.49 -1.87 6.63
N GLY A 59 1.93 -3.08 6.62
CA GLY A 59 0.99 -3.51 5.59
C GLY A 59 -0.33 -2.74 5.59
N LEU A 60 -0.85 -2.38 6.75
CA LEU A 60 -2.13 -1.68 6.86
C LEU A 60 -1.98 -0.17 7.00
N GLY A 61 -0.82 0.32 7.44
CA GLY A 61 -0.62 1.71 7.86
C GLY A 61 -0.92 2.73 6.78
N GLY A 62 -0.42 2.54 5.56
CA GLY A 62 -0.68 3.44 4.43
C GLY A 62 -2.17 3.58 4.13
N GLY A 63 -2.90 2.45 4.08
CA GLY A 63 -4.35 2.42 3.86
C GLY A 63 -5.15 3.04 5.01
N VAL A 64 -4.72 2.82 6.25
CA VAL A 64 -5.37 3.42 7.44
C VAL A 64 -5.19 4.94 7.45
N ILE A 65 -3.97 5.43 7.20
CA ILE A 65 -3.71 6.88 7.10
C ILE A 65 -4.57 7.50 6.00
N ARG A 66 -4.61 6.90 4.81
CA ARG A 66 -5.46 7.33 3.70
C ARG A 66 -6.91 7.46 4.12
N ASP A 67 -7.47 6.41 4.71
CA ASP A 67 -8.89 6.36 5.07
C ASP A 67 -9.24 7.41 6.14
N ILE A 68 -8.36 7.62 7.12
CA ILE A 68 -8.53 8.67 8.14
C ILE A 68 -8.51 10.06 7.49
N LEU A 69 -7.57 10.35 6.59
CA LEU A 69 -7.45 11.64 5.94
C LEU A 69 -8.62 11.94 4.99
N LEU A 70 -9.20 10.92 4.38
CA LEU A 70 -10.41 11.04 3.54
C LEU A 70 -11.70 11.05 4.35
N GLY A 71 -11.65 10.84 5.67
CA GLY A 71 -12.83 10.77 6.53
C GLY A 71 -13.65 9.49 6.38
N ASP A 72 -13.09 8.45 5.73
CA ASP A 72 -13.73 7.14 5.54
C ASP A 72 -13.54 6.27 6.79
N LEU A 73 -14.36 6.50 7.80
CA LEU A 73 -14.28 5.87 9.11
C LEU A 73 -15.41 4.87 9.37
N PRO A 74 -15.11 3.74 10.04
CA PRO A 74 -13.79 3.25 10.40
C PRO A 74 -13.00 2.82 9.16
N PRO A 75 -11.63 2.89 9.19
CA PRO A 75 -10.80 2.49 8.06
C PRO A 75 -11.13 1.10 7.50
N ALA A 76 -11.01 0.92 6.18
CA ALA A 76 -11.31 -0.33 5.50
C ALA A 76 -10.56 -1.54 6.07
N ALA A 77 -9.35 -1.32 6.59
CA ALA A 77 -8.56 -2.32 7.28
C ALA A 77 -9.32 -2.97 8.45
N PHE A 78 -10.06 -2.18 9.21
CA PHE A 78 -10.82 -2.67 10.38
C PHE A 78 -12.25 -3.10 10.04
N ARG A 79 -12.78 -2.70 8.89
CA ARG A 79 -14.08 -3.18 8.39
C ARG A 79 -14.00 -4.56 7.74
N SER A 80 -12.84 -4.93 7.23
CA SER A 80 -12.64 -6.18 6.48
C SER A 80 -11.64 -7.11 7.18
N PRO A 81 -12.09 -8.20 7.80
CA PRO A 81 -11.20 -9.19 8.40
C PRO A 81 -10.15 -9.73 7.43
N SER A 82 -10.48 -9.79 6.12
CA SER A 82 -9.55 -10.29 5.10
C SER A 82 -8.26 -9.50 5.03
N ARG A 83 -8.30 -8.16 5.16
CA ARG A 83 -7.10 -7.31 5.16
C ARG A 83 -6.21 -7.59 6.37
N MET A 84 -6.80 -7.67 7.55
CA MET A 84 -6.06 -7.96 8.79
C MET A 84 -5.44 -9.37 8.75
N ILE A 85 -6.23 -10.36 8.32
CA ILE A 85 -5.77 -11.75 8.24
C ILE A 85 -4.66 -11.88 7.19
N SER A 86 -4.81 -11.27 6.01
CA SER A 86 -3.78 -11.32 4.97
C SER A 86 -2.46 -10.69 5.43
N ALA A 87 -2.51 -9.57 6.17
CA ALA A 87 -1.33 -8.94 6.73
C ALA A 87 -0.63 -9.86 7.75
N LEU A 88 -1.37 -10.45 8.69
CA LEU A 88 -0.80 -11.35 9.70
C LEU A 88 -0.27 -12.64 9.09
N VAL A 89 -0.99 -13.23 8.14
CA VAL A 89 -0.55 -14.45 7.44
C VAL A 89 0.73 -14.18 6.63
N ALA A 90 0.78 -13.05 5.92
CA ALA A 90 1.96 -12.64 5.17
C ALA A 90 3.18 -12.43 6.10
N ALA A 91 2.99 -11.73 7.23
CA ALA A 91 4.05 -11.50 8.21
C ALA A 91 4.55 -12.83 8.84
N LEU A 92 3.63 -13.72 9.23
CA LEU A 92 3.97 -15.02 9.79
C LEU A 92 4.72 -15.91 8.76
N ALA A 93 4.21 -15.96 7.53
CA ALA A 93 4.85 -16.74 6.47
C ALA A 93 6.27 -16.22 6.18
N THR A 94 6.47 -14.90 6.20
CA THR A 94 7.79 -14.29 6.03
C THR A 94 8.74 -14.66 7.16
N PHE A 95 8.28 -14.61 8.41
CA PHE A 95 9.09 -15.01 9.55
C PHE A 95 9.55 -16.47 9.44
N LEU A 96 8.63 -17.38 9.10
CA LEU A 96 8.94 -18.79 8.93
C LEU A 96 9.89 -19.03 7.73
N ALA A 97 9.71 -18.29 6.64
CA ALA A 97 10.59 -18.38 5.47
C ALA A 97 12.03 -17.94 5.80
N ILE A 98 12.20 -16.86 6.57
CA ILE A 98 13.53 -16.39 6.99
C ILE A 98 14.22 -17.39 7.93
N LEU A 99 13.46 -18.06 8.82
CA LEU A 99 14.01 -19.12 9.65
C LEU A 99 14.48 -20.34 8.82
N ALA A 100 13.79 -20.62 7.72
CA ALA A 100 14.11 -21.76 6.86
C ALA A 100 15.22 -21.44 5.82
N ILE A 101 15.31 -20.18 5.38
CA ILE A 101 16.22 -19.72 4.33
C ILE A 101 16.92 -18.43 4.81
N PRO A 102 18.03 -18.55 5.55
CA PRO A 102 18.72 -17.38 6.13
C PRO A 102 19.35 -16.42 5.11
N GLU A 103 19.42 -16.80 3.83
CA GLU A 103 20.13 -16.06 2.77
C GLU A 103 19.25 -15.00 2.05
N LEU A 104 18.10 -14.62 2.63
CA LEU A 104 17.28 -13.55 2.04
C LEU A 104 18.06 -12.22 2.02
N SER A 105 18.39 -11.77 0.80
CA SER A 105 19.20 -10.56 0.61
C SER A 105 18.37 -9.30 0.89
N THR A 106 19.00 -8.31 1.48
CA THR A 106 18.44 -6.97 1.72
C THR A 106 17.97 -6.30 0.41
N GLU A 107 18.59 -6.67 -0.72
CA GLU A 107 18.22 -6.15 -2.05
C GLU A 107 16.78 -6.52 -2.44
N SER A 108 16.31 -7.71 -2.05
CA SER A 108 14.94 -8.15 -2.32
C SER A 108 13.88 -7.24 -1.68
N LEU A 109 14.21 -6.62 -0.55
CA LEU A 109 13.30 -5.69 0.15
C LEU A 109 13.05 -4.43 -0.66
N VAL A 110 14.05 -3.92 -1.37
CA VAL A 110 13.91 -2.72 -2.23
C VAL A 110 12.92 -2.97 -3.37
N TYR A 111 12.94 -4.16 -3.97
CA TYR A 111 11.98 -4.51 -5.02
C TYR A 111 10.57 -4.70 -4.47
N LEU A 112 10.41 -5.32 -3.31
CA LEU A 112 9.11 -5.47 -2.65
C LEU A 112 8.53 -4.10 -2.30
N ASP A 113 9.36 -3.22 -1.75
CA ASP A 113 8.96 -1.86 -1.42
C ASP A 113 8.51 -1.08 -2.67
N ALA A 114 9.24 -1.17 -3.79
CA ALA A 114 8.86 -0.53 -5.05
C ALA A 114 7.51 -1.06 -5.60
N VAL A 115 7.25 -2.36 -5.51
CA VAL A 115 5.97 -2.95 -5.92
C VAL A 115 4.84 -2.47 -5.01
N GLY A 116 5.05 -2.52 -3.70
CA GLY A 116 4.07 -2.03 -2.72
C GLY A 116 3.75 -0.55 -2.90
N LEU A 117 4.81 0.27 -3.12
CA LEU A 117 4.70 1.69 -3.42
C LEU A 117 3.79 1.94 -4.63
N ALA A 118 4.01 1.22 -5.75
CA ALA A 118 3.24 1.38 -6.97
C ALA A 118 1.75 1.01 -6.75
N LEU A 119 1.49 -0.12 -6.09
CA LEU A 119 0.12 -0.58 -5.81
C LEU A 119 -0.63 0.41 -4.91
N PHE A 120 -0.01 0.89 -3.83
CA PHE A 120 -0.66 1.87 -2.94
C PHE A 120 -0.74 3.27 -3.52
N ALA A 121 0.16 3.69 -4.40
CA ALA A 121 0.02 4.95 -5.13
C ALA A 121 -1.25 4.95 -5.98
N VAL A 122 -1.52 3.85 -6.69
CA VAL A 122 -2.73 3.68 -7.50
C VAL A 122 -3.98 3.65 -6.63
N THR A 123 -4.04 2.79 -5.60
CA THR A 123 -5.25 2.68 -4.76
C THR A 123 -5.50 3.93 -3.93
N GLY A 124 -4.44 4.63 -3.50
CA GLY A 124 -4.56 5.89 -2.78
C GLY A 124 -5.13 7.00 -3.66
N ALA A 125 -4.61 7.14 -4.89
CA ALA A 125 -5.08 8.11 -5.86
C ALA A 125 -6.52 7.80 -6.31
N GLN A 126 -6.82 6.54 -6.62
CA GLN A 126 -8.17 6.12 -7.02
C GLN A 126 -9.19 6.45 -5.92
N LYS A 127 -8.92 6.07 -4.68
CA LYS A 127 -9.85 6.32 -3.58
C LYS A 127 -10.08 7.82 -3.34
N ALA A 128 -9.05 8.64 -3.43
CA ALA A 128 -9.19 10.09 -3.32
C ALA A 128 -10.01 10.69 -4.48
N SER A 129 -9.83 10.17 -5.70
CA SER A 129 -10.63 10.55 -6.86
C SER A 129 -12.11 10.20 -6.68
N GLU A 130 -12.41 8.99 -6.16
CA GLU A 130 -13.79 8.55 -5.84
C GLU A 130 -14.46 9.43 -4.76
N HIS A 131 -13.68 10.07 -3.88
CA HIS A 131 -14.17 11.06 -2.91
C HIS A 131 -14.33 12.47 -3.51
N GLY A 132 -14.15 12.64 -4.82
CA GLY A 132 -14.33 13.93 -5.50
C GLY A 132 -13.20 14.94 -5.23
N CYS A 133 -12.03 14.48 -4.79
CA CYS A 133 -10.87 15.34 -4.58
C CYS A 133 -10.31 15.87 -5.91
N ASN A 134 -9.73 17.07 -5.88
CA ASN A 134 -9.02 17.61 -7.03
C ASN A 134 -7.69 16.86 -7.29
N LEU A 135 -7.13 17.03 -8.50
CA LEU A 135 -5.92 16.30 -8.94
C LEU A 135 -4.72 16.47 -7.97
N LEU A 136 -4.55 17.65 -7.38
CA LEU A 136 -3.47 17.88 -6.42
C LEU A 136 -3.64 16.99 -5.17
N VAL A 137 -4.85 16.97 -4.60
CA VAL A 137 -5.16 16.15 -3.43
C VAL A 137 -5.09 14.66 -3.78
N VAL A 138 -5.58 14.23 -4.95
CA VAL A 138 -5.46 12.86 -5.46
C VAL A 138 -3.99 12.43 -5.50
N THR A 139 -3.12 13.27 -6.06
CA THR A 139 -1.67 12.99 -6.14
C THR A 139 -1.03 12.88 -4.76
N ILE A 140 -1.34 13.81 -3.86
CA ILE A 140 -0.79 13.80 -2.49
C ILE A 140 -1.29 12.57 -1.72
N MET A 141 -2.58 12.25 -1.82
CA MET A 141 -3.17 11.09 -1.14
C MET A 141 -2.59 9.76 -1.62
N GLY A 142 -2.36 9.63 -2.94
CA GLY A 142 -1.66 8.48 -3.49
C GLY A 142 -0.24 8.35 -2.95
N ALA A 143 0.51 9.45 -2.92
CA ALA A 143 1.88 9.46 -2.39
C ALA A 143 1.92 9.14 -0.88
N ILE A 144 1.03 9.74 -0.07
CA ILE A 144 0.93 9.44 1.38
C ILE A 144 0.58 7.96 1.61
N THR A 145 -0.37 7.42 0.84
CA THR A 145 -0.76 6.01 0.97
C THR A 145 0.41 5.09 0.64
N ALA A 146 1.13 5.39 -0.44
CA ALA A 146 2.25 4.62 -0.93
C ALA A 146 3.44 4.62 0.04
N THR A 147 3.79 5.78 0.59
CA THR A 147 4.97 5.92 1.46
C THR A 147 4.68 5.67 2.92
N GLY A 148 3.40 5.71 3.34
CA GLY A 148 3.00 5.63 4.74
C GLY A 148 3.45 4.35 5.45
N GLY A 149 3.35 3.20 4.78
CA GLY A 149 3.86 1.92 5.29
C GLY A 149 5.37 1.95 5.54
N GLY A 150 6.15 2.41 4.54
CA GLY A 150 7.60 2.53 4.64
C GLY A 150 8.05 3.49 5.76
N VAL A 151 7.36 4.62 5.94
CA VAL A 151 7.63 5.54 7.06
C VAL A 151 7.39 4.86 8.41
N ILE A 152 6.26 4.15 8.56
CA ILE A 152 5.96 3.40 9.78
C ILE A 152 7.04 2.36 10.05
N ARG A 153 7.45 1.59 9.04
CA ARG A 153 8.55 0.62 9.13
C ARG A 153 9.82 1.26 9.68
N ASP A 154 10.26 2.33 9.02
CA ASP A 154 11.54 2.96 9.36
C ASP A 154 11.52 3.55 10.77
N VAL A 155 10.43 4.18 11.17
CA VAL A 155 10.23 4.70 12.53
C VAL A 155 10.23 3.56 13.56
N LEU A 156 9.53 2.46 13.33
CA LEU A 156 9.49 1.32 14.25
C LEU A 156 10.86 0.63 14.38
N LEU A 157 11.67 0.67 13.32
CA LEU A 157 13.02 0.12 13.31
C LEU A 157 14.10 1.14 13.75
N ASN A 158 13.71 2.32 14.21
CA ASN A 158 14.60 3.40 14.61
C ASN A 158 15.59 3.80 13.49
N ARG A 159 15.06 3.96 12.27
CA ARG A 159 15.81 4.37 11.07
C ARG A 159 15.25 5.68 10.54
N ASP A 160 16.07 6.45 9.83
CA ASP A 160 15.57 7.62 9.09
C ASP A 160 14.66 7.15 7.95
N PRO A 161 13.44 7.71 7.82
CA PRO A 161 12.52 7.31 6.76
C PRO A 161 13.14 7.46 5.38
N TYR A 162 13.16 6.37 4.61
CA TYR A 162 13.80 6.30 3.30
C TYR A 162 13.22 7.32 2.31
N VAL A 163 11.94 7.64 2.44
CA VAL A 163 11.27 8.68 1.63
C VAL A 163 11.91 10.06 1.78
N LEU A 164 12.54 10.35 2.91
CA LEU A 164 13.20 11.63 3.18
C LEU A 164 14.66 11.67 2.72
N THR A 165 15.28 10.50 2.52
CA THR A 165 16.72 10.38 2.20
C THR A 165 16.98 9.97 0.76
N ALA A 166 16.05 9.25 0.11
CA ALA A 166 16.15 8.81 -1.28
C ALA A 166 15.34 9.72 -2.21
N SER A 167 16.04 10.50 -3.02
CA SER A 167 15.45 11.51 -3.93
C SER A 167 14.46 10.96 -4.97
N VAL A 168 14.57 9.67 -5.34
CA VAL A 168 13.73 9.06 -6.39
C VAL A 168 12.46 8.41 -5.80
N TYR A 169 12.49 8.00 -4.55
CA TYR A 169 11.41 7.20 -3.94
C TYR A 169 10.08 7.98 -3.83
N GLY A 170 10.12 9.13 -3.15
CA GLY A 170 8.92 9.98 -3.00
C GLY A 170 8.44 10.56 -4.33
N THR A 171 9.36 10.90 -5.24
CA THR A 171 9.00 11.41 -6.58
C THR A 171 8.35 10.34 -7.46
N ALA A 172 8.77 9.07 -7.35
CA ALA A 172 8.12 7.96 -8.05
C ALA A 172 6.68 7.75 -7.55
N ALA A 173 6.45 7.82 -6.23
CA ALA A 173 5.11 7.74 -5.65
C ALA A 173 4.20 8.89 -6.15
N LEU A 174 4.71 10.12 -6.18
CA LEU A 174 3.98 11.28 -6.70
C LEU A 174 3.67 11.14 -8.19
N ALA A 175 4.65 10.72 -9.01
CA ALA A 175 4.46 10.52 -10.44
C ALA A 175 3.42 9.43 -10.74
N GLY A 176 3.47 8.30 -10.05
CA GLY A 176 2.50 7.21 -10.18
C GLY A 176 1.09 7.63 -9.77
N ALA A 177 0.95 8.33 -8.65
CA ALA A 177 -0.32 8.85 -8.18
C ALA A 177 -0.91 9.91 -9.13
N PHE A 178 -0.07 10.82 -9.64
CA PHE A 178 -0.49 11.82 -10.63
C PHE A 178 -0.99 11.18 -11.93
N ALA A 179 -0.24 10.21 -12.46
CA ALA A 179 -0.64 9.49 -13.68
C ALA A 179 -1.96 8.73 -13.52
N THR A 180 -2.27 8.27 -12.29
CA THR A 180 -3.54 7.58 -12.00
C THR A 180 -4.71 8.56 -11.89
N GLY A 181 -4.46 9.81 -11.51
CA GLY A 181 -5.47 10.85 -11.33
C GLY A 181 -5.88 11.58 -12.63
N LEU A 182 -5.14 11.38 -13.74
CA LEU A 182 -5.44 11.94 -15.06
C LEU A 182 -6.54 11.15 -15.77
#